data_901052353e73f4f76849fdc9ba0d4bf0
#
_entry.id   901052353e73f4f76849fdc9ba0d4bf0
#
_cell.length_a   1.000
_cell.length_b   1.000
_cell.length_c   1.000
_cell.angle_alpha   90.00
_cell.angle_beta   90.00
_cell.angle_gamma   90.00
#
_symmetry.space_group_name_H-M   'P 1'
#
loop_
_entity.id
_entity.type
_entity.pdbx_description
1 polymer ?
#
loop_
_entity_poly.entity_id
_entity_poly.type
_entity_poly.pdbx_seq_one_letter_code
_entity_poly.pdbx_strand_id
1 'polypeptide(L)'
;MDKVKRFLKKIKTPAFCASVMLVTVLGVLISSLIYWVLKVWADLTVDEIIFHLKVPLTGTNSELIKDAIITCLPPVIVTIVLVSLAFWVSRGKKKLRIILSNVFMVIAIGMMSYRIWTAIDRLELVEYFANRQNESDFIEDNYVDPRNVKIEFPEKKRNLIYIYLESMENSFASVEEGGVLEENLIPELAAIANQNVNFSNSEKLGGGFPSSGTTWTIAAMFAQTSGLPLKIPLYLNAMSEQETFFPDIVTLGDILEEQGYRQVLMLGSDSVFGGRKNYFTTHGNYEMWDYYTAIAKKKIPEDYKEFWGYEDQKLFEYAKEELMILSKGAQPFNFTMLTVDTHFEDGYLCALCGDEYGDDQYANVVRCASQQISEFVHWLEAQPFYENTTIILAGDHLSMDADFFQGTSKENKRQVYNAFINAPIEPVREKHIEFTTMDFFPTTLASLGVKIEGERLALGTNLFSGEETLMEKNGLATINKEFDSKSEFYEHFAKDIVIPGRFFEDDKGWRYENSDGSYVTNESKEIGNRIYHFDADGYMESFEEVNGE
;
A
#
# COMPACT_ATOMS: atom_id res chain seq x y z
N MET A 1 -12.79 64.20 1.08
CA MET A 1 -13.48 63.07 1.71
C MET A 1 -14.29 62.24 0.71
N ASP A 2 -15.10 62.83 -0.17
CA ASP A 2 -15.93 62.04 -1.10
C ASP A 2 -15.21 61.24 -2.19
N LYS A 3 -14.07 61.75 -2.70
CA LYS A 3 -13.24 60.99 -3.66
C LYS A 3 -12.66 59.73 -3.07
N VAL A 4 -12.17 59.77 -1.81
CA VAL A 4 -11.63 58.62 -1.08
C VAL A 4 -12.74 57.61 -0.75
N LYS A 5 -13.94 58.06 -0.33
CA LYS A 5 -15.09 57.18 -0.12
C LYS A 5 -15.55 56.53 -1.41
N ARG A 6 -15.54 57.22 -2.56
CA ARG A 6 -15.84 56.65 -3.88
C ARG A 6 -14.77 55.64 -4.33
N PHE A 7 -13.49 55.92 -4.08
CA PHE A 7 -12.38 55.03 -4.39
C PHE A 7 -12.45 53.74 -3.54
N LEU A 8 -12.62 53.85 -2.22
CA LEU A 8 -12.81 52.72 -1.31
C LEU A 8 -14.06 51.91 -1.65
N LYS A 9 -15.14 52.53 -2.13
CA LYS A 9 -16.34 51.87 -2.58
C LYS A 9 -16.13 51.13 -3.91
N LYS A 10 -15.25 51.62 -4.81
CA LYS A 10 -14.85 50.96 -6.06
C LYS A 10 -14.01 49.70 -5.80
N ILE A 11 -13.15 49.69 -4.76
CA ILE A 11 -12.31 48.54 -4.40
C ILE A 11 -13.11 47.50 -3.60
N LYS A 12 -13.99 47.89 -2.69
CA LYS A 12 -14.76 46.98 -1.83
C LYS A 12 -15.69 46.02 -2.61
N THR A 13 -16.25 46.45 -3.74
CA THR A 13 -17.17 45.59 -4.50
C THR A 13 -16.47 44.49 -5.29
N PRO A 14 -15.38 44.74 -6.02
CA PRO A 14 -14.62 43.67 -6.66
C PRO A 14 -14.00 42.68 -5.66
N ALA A 15 -13.45 43.17 -4.55
CA ALA A 15 -12.88 42.34 -3.49
C ALA A 15 -13.94 41.41 -2.87
N PHE A 16 -15.15 41.94 -2.59
CA PHE A 16 -16.26 41.11 -2.11
C PHE A 16 -16.65 40.02 -3.10
N CYS A 17 -16.79 40.35 -4.40
CA CYS A 17 -17.12 39.38 -5.43
C CYS A 17 -16.03 38.31 -5.56
N ALA A 18 -14.75 38.69 -5.49
CA ALA A 18 -13.62 37.77 -5.52
C ALA A 18 -13.61 36.83 -4.30
N SER A 19 -13.88 37.37 -3.10
CA SER A 19 -13.98 36.52 -1.90
C SER A 19 -15.13 35.52 -1.96
N VAL A 20 -16.31 35.95 -2.44
CA VAL A 20 -17.46 35.04 -2.61
C VAL A 20 -17.12 33.95 -3.64
N MET A 21 -16.54 34.32 -4.77
CA MET A 21 -16.10 33.36 -5.80
C MET A 21 -15.11 32.34 -5.20
N LEU A 22 -14.09 32.82 -4.50
CA LEU A 22 -13.07 31.96 -3.88
C LEU A 22 -13.69 30.97 -2.88
N VAL A 23 -14.49 31.46 -1.93
CA VAL A 23 -15.11 30.60 -0.91
C VAL A 23 -16.07 29.56 -1.54
N THR A 24 -16.85 29.99 -2.52
CA THR A 24 -17.82 29.08 -3.18
C THR A 24 -17.08 28.02 -4.00
N VAL A 25 -16.05 28.40 -4.76
CA VAL A 25 -15.25 27.48 -5.59
C VAL A 25 -14.47 26.51 -4.70
N LEU A 26 -13.82 26.99 -3.64
CA LEU A 26 -13.12 26.10 -2.70
C LEU A 26 -14.07 25.12 -2.00
N GLY A 27 -15.26 25.59 -1.58
CA GLY A 27 -16.25 24.71 -0.96
C GLY A 27 -16.73 23.59 -1.89
N VAL A 28 -16.95 23.89 -3.17
CA VAL A 28 -17.32 22.90 -4.18
C VAL A 28 -16.14 21.97 -4.51
N LEU A 29 -14.92 22.51 -4.65
CA LEU A 29 -13.74 21.71 -4.93
C LEU A 29 -13.47 20.71 -3.80
N ILE A 30 -13.46 21.16 -2.54
CA ILE A 30 -13.27 20.27 -1.38
C ILE A 30 -14.39 19.22 -1.32
N SER A 31 -15.64 19.63 -1.53
CA SER A 31 -16.77 18.70 -1.57
C SER A 31 -16.62 17.64 -2.66
N SER A 32 -16.14 18.02 -3.85
CA SER A 32 -15.92 17.09 -4.98
C SER A 32 -14.73 16.18 -4.76
N LEU A 33 -13.64 16.67 -4.16
CA LEU A 33 -12.47 15.85 -3.81
C LEU A 33 -12.83 14.79 -2.77
N ILE A 34 -13.53 15.17 -1.70
CA ILE A 34 -13.98 14.20 -0.70
C ILE A 34 -14.92 13.17 -1.32
N TYR A 35 -15.83 13.60 -2.18
CA TYR A 35 -16.73 12.69 -2.90
C TYR A 35 -15.94 11.71 -3.76
N TRP A 36 -14.96 12.19 -4.53
CA TRP A 36 -14.13 11.36 -5.38
C TRP A 36 -13.34 10.33 -4.57
N VAL A 37 -12.64 10.75 -3.50
CA VAL A 37 -11.90 9.85 -2.62
C VAL A 37 -12.81 8.75 -2.06
N LEU A 38 -13.96 9.13 -1.47
CA LEU A 38 -14.88 8.16 -0.87
C LEU A 38 -15.65 7.31 -1.90
N LYS A 39 -15.66 7.69 -3.18
CA LYS A 39 -16.20 6.89 -4.28
C LYS A 39 -15.20 5.84 -4.74
N VAL A 40 -13.93 6.22 -4.90
CA VAL A 40 -12.88 5.39 -5.48
C VAL A 40 -12.42 4.31 -4.49
N TRP A 41 -12.24 4.65 -3.21
CA TRP A 41 -11.76 3.70 -2.20
C TRP A 41 -12.90 3.22 -1.29
N ALA A 42 -13.14 1.89 -1.28
CA ALA A 42 -14.21 1.28 -0.49
C ALA A 42 -13.95 1.35 1.02
N ASP A 43 -12.80 0.84 1.43
CA ASP A 43 -12.43 0.57 2.82
C ASP A 43 -11.17 1.37 3.24
N LEU A 44 -11.08 2.64 2.76
CA LEU A 44 -9.97 3.54 3.03
C LEU A 44 -9.79 3.77 4.54
N THR A 45 -8.58 3.56 5.02
CA THR A 45 -8.23 3.79 6.42
C THR A 45 -7.49 5.12 6.62
N VAL A 46 -7.49 5.63 7.87
CA VAL A 46 -6.76 6.87 8.21
C VAL A 46 -5.24 6.68 8.03
N ASP A 47 -4.71 5.52 8.41
CA ASP A 47 -3.29 5.22 8.27
C ASP A 47 -2.86 5.19 6.79
N GLU A 48 -3.72 4.65 5.92
CA GLU A 48 -3.50 4.65 4.48
C GLU A 48 -3.51 6.08 3.90
N ILE A 49 -4.44 6.94 4.32
CA ILE A 49 -4.44 8.35 3.93
C ILE A 49 -3.13 9.04 4.36
N ILE A 50 -2.71 8.83 5.61
CA ILE A 50 -1.47 9.39 6.14
C ILE A 50 -0.28 8.89 5.32
N PHE A 51 -0.25 7.59 5.00
CA PHE A 51 0.77 7.00 4.16
C PHE A 51 0.83 7.68 2.78
N HIS A 52 -0.28 7.72 2.04
CA HIS A 52 -0.33 8.30 0.70
C HIS A 52 -0.05 9.80 0.65
N LEU A 53 -0.36 10.54 1.72
CA LEU A 53 0.04 11.95 1.83
C LEU A 53 1.56 12.14 2.00
N LYS A 54 2.27 11.09 2.43
CA LYS A 54 3.74 11.11 2.66
C LYS A 54 4.54 10.44 1.55
N VAL A 55 3.88 9.81 0.58
CA VAL A 55 4.52 9.18 -0.58
C VAL A 55 4.44 10.11 -1.78
N PRO A 56 5.53 10.25 -2.59
CA PRO A 56 5.47 11.03 -3.81
C PRO A 56 4.42 10.44 -4.77
N LEU A 57 3.77 11.32 -5.54
CA LEU A 57 2.86 10.91 -6.61
C LEU A 57 3.60 10.29 -7.82
N THR A 58 4.92 10.22 -7.78
CA THR A 58 5.75 9.59 -8.80
C THR A 58 5.40 8.09 -8.90
N GLY A 59 5.04 7.63 -10.07
CA GLY A 59 4.60 6.25 -10.29
C GLY A 59 3.09 6.03 -10.20
N THR A 60 2.30 7.03 -9.78
CA THR A 60 0.82 6.93 -9.74
C THR A 60 0.25 6.72 -11.15
N ASN A 61 -0.76 5.87 -11.27
CA ASN A 61 -1.48 5.64 -12.52
C ASN A 61 -2.10 6.95 -13.05
N SER A 62 -1.86 7.25 -14.34
CA SER A 62 -2.40 8.44 -14.98
C SER A 62 -3.94 8.44 -15.11
N GLU A 63 -4.58 7.27 -15.09
CA GLU A 63 -6.03 7.14 -15.19
C GLU A 63 -6.72 7.60 -13.92
N LEU A 64 -6.19 7.27 -12.76
CA LEU A 64 -6.64 7.77 -11.47
C LEU A 64 -6.61 9.32 -11.41
N ILE A 65 -5.55 9.92 -11.97
CA ILE A 65 -5.45 11.39 -12.06
C ILE A 65 -6.50 11.96 -13.02
N LYS A 66 -6.75 11.28 -14.15
CA LYS A 66 -7.81 11.68 -15.09
C LYS A 66 -9.19 11.60 -14.46
N ASP A 67 -9.51 10.52 -13.73
CA ASP A 67 -10.79 10.36 -13.05
C ASP A 67 -10.99 11.46 -11.98
N ALA A 68 -9.97 11.77 -11.18
CA ALA A 68 -10.01 12.91 -10.26
C ALA A 68 -10.35 14.23 -10.97
N ILE A 69 -9.73 14.49 -12.13
CA ILE A 69 -9.98 15.70 -12.93
C ILE A 69 -11.40 15.68 -13.49
N ILE A 70 -11.86 14.58 -14.07
CA ILE A 70 -13.19 14.44 -14.66
C ILE A 70 -14.28 14.59 -13.60
N THR A 71 -14.06 14.06 -12.41
CA THR A 71 -15.03 14.14 -11.30
C THR A 71 -15.05 15.53 -10.64
N CYS A 72 -13.88 16.15 -10.43
CA CYS A 72 -13.78 17.38 -9.64
C CYS A 72 -13.90 18.67 -10.47
N LEU A 73 -13.40 18.69 -11.71
CA LEU A 73 -13.33 19.92 -12.50
C LEU A 73 -14.68 20.42 -13.02
N PRO A 74 -15.60 19.57 -13.54
CA PRO A 74 -16.88 20.03 -14.05
C PRO A 74 -17.75 20.78 -13.03
N PRO A 75 -17.95 20.30 -11.79
CA PRO A 75 -18.69 21.04 -10.76
C PRO A 75 -18.07 22.41 -10.46
N VAL A 76 -16.76 22.51 -10.46
CA VAL A 76 -16.02 23.78 -10.25
C VAL A 76 -16.28 24.75 -11.40
N ILE A 77 -16.16 24.29 -12.65
CA ILE A 77 -16.44 25.13 -13.84
C ILE A 77 -17.88 25.63 -13.83
N VAL A 78 -18.84 24.74 -13.59
CA VAL A 78 -20.27 25.10 -13.50
C VAL A 78 -20.47 26.16 -12.42
N THR A 79 -19.84 26.00 -11.26
CA THR A 79 -19.92 26.96 -10.16
C THR A 79 -19.35 28.33 -10.55
N ILE A 80 -18.21 28.38 -11.20
CA ILE A 80 -17.61 29.64 -11.69
C ILE A 80 -18.55 30.34 -12.66
N VAL A 81 -19.16 29.60 -13.59
CA VAL A 81 -20.11 30.14 -14.57
C VAL A 81 -21.37 30.70 -13.87
N LEU A 82 -21.95 29.93 -12.97
CA LEU A 82 -23.18 30.33 -12.26
C LEU A 82 -22.98 31.56 -11.36
N VAL A 83 -21.86 31.57 -10.59
CA VAL A 83 -21.52 32.72 -9.73
C VAL A 83 -21.19 33.97 -10.57
N SER A 84 -20.50 33.81 -11.69
CA SER A 84 -20.22 34.90 -12.63
C SER A 84 -21.50 35.48 -13.25
N LEU A 85 -22.40 34.61 -13.67
CA LEU A 85 -23.70 35.00 -14.20
C LEU A 85 -24.54 35.75 -13.14
N ALA A 86 -24.54 35.24 -11.89
CA ALA A 86 -25.23 35.88 -10.79
C ALA A 86 -24.69 37.31 -10.52
N PHE A 87 -23.36 37.50 -10.60
CA PHE A 87 -22.74 38.83 -10.49
C PHE A 87 -23.08 39.72 -11.68
N TRP A 88 -23.18 39.16 -12.88
CA TRP A 88 -23.58 39.90 -14.08
C TRP A 88 -25.03 40.37 -14.01
N VAL A 89 -25.98 39.48 -13.67
CA VAL A 89 -27.40 39.81 -13.52
C VAL A 89 -27.67 40.79 -12.38
N SER A 90 -26.86 40.72 -11.31
CA SER A 90 -26.99 41.61 -10.15
C SER A 90 -26.22 42.94 -10.29
N ARG A 91 -25.66 43.26 -11.51
CA ARG A 91 -25.01 44.56 -11.75
C ARG A 91 -25.96 45.72 -11.44
N GLY A 92 -25.49 46.65 -10.61
CA GLY A 92 -26.31 47.76 -10.14
C GLY A 92 -27.32 47.48 -9.03
N LYS A 93 -27.58 46.20 -8.71
CA LYS A 93 -28.59 45.76 -7.73
C LYS A 93 -27.93 45.20 -6.47
N LYS A 94 -27.43 46.07 -5.57
CA LYS A 94 -26.64 45.65 -4.40
C LYS A 94 -27.32 44.62 -3.50
N LYS A 95 -28.62 44.78 -3.21
CA LYS A 95 -29.39 43.83 -2.39
C LYS A 95 -29.46 42.45 -3.03
N LEU A 96 -29.73 42.39 -4.33
CA LEU A 96 -29.81 41.11 -5.07
C LEU A 96 -28.45 40.41 -5.09
N ARG A 97 -27.37 41.15 -5.30
CA ARG A 97 -25.99 40.60 -5.27
C ARG A 97 -25.69 39.97 -3.92
N ILE A 98 -25.99 40.64 -2.81
CA ILE A 98 -25.75 40.09 -1.46
C ILE A 98 -26.60 38.82 -1.24
N ILE A 99 -27.86 38.81 -1.65
CA ILE A 99 -28.73 37.63 -1.52
C ILE A 99 -28.16 36.45 -2.31
N LEU A 100 -27.84 36.65 -3.60
CA LEU A 100 -27.28 35.58 -4.44
C LEU A 100 -25.92 35.09 -3.90
N SER A 101 -25.04 35.99 -3.47
CA SER A 101 -23.77 35.64 -2.85
C SER A 101 -23.95 34.75 -1.62
N ASN A 102 -24.86 35.14 -0.73
CA ASN A 102 -25.14 34.35 0.48
C ASN A 102 -25.71 32.97 0.13
N VAL A 103 -26.61 32.89 -0.87
CA VAL A 103 -27.19 31.63 -1.32
C VAL A 103 -26.09 30.70 -1.84
N PHE A 104 -25.19 31.15 -2.72
CA PHE A 104 -24.11 30.35 -3.23
C PHE A 104 -23.12 29.89 -2.12
N MET A 105 -22.77 30.80 -1.22
CA MET A 105 -21.87 30.45 -0.09
C MET A 105 -22.53 29.43 0.84
N VAL A 106 -23.80 29.61 1.20
CA VAL A 106 -24.50 28.68 2.09
C VAL A 106 -24.63 27.30 1.44
N ILE A 107 -24.95 27.23 0.15
CA ILE A 107 -25.00 25.95 -0.58
C ILE A 107 -23.61 25.28 -0.59
N ALA A 108 -22.56 26.02 -0.98
CA ALA A 108 -21.21 25.45 -1.06
C ALA A 108 -20.67 25.00 0.30
N ILE A 109 -20.89 25.81 1.35
CA ILE A 109 -20.51 25.45 2.72
C ILE A 109 -21.33 24.26 3.21
N GLY A 110 -22.64 24.22 2.91
CA GLY A 110 -23.50 23.11 3.27
C GLY A 110 -23.07 21.79 2.61
N MET A 111 -22.76 21.81 1.31
CA MET A 111 -22.21 20.65 0.59
C MET A 111 -20.89 20.20 1.16
N MET A 112 -19.95 21.13 1.39
CA MET A 112 -18.65 20.84 1.98
C MET A 112 -18.80 20.24 3.39
N SER A 113 -19.64 20.85 4.24
CA SER A 113 -19.87 20.35 5.61
C SER A 113 -20.50 18.96 5.62
N TYR A 114 -21.43 18.68 4.70
CA TYR A 114 -22.03 17.36 4.55
C TYR A 114 -20.99 16.32 4.13
N ARG A 115 -20.12 16.64 3.16
CA ARG A 115 -19.06 15.74 2.73
C ARG A 115 -17.99 15.50 3.79
N ILE A 116 -17.61 16.56 4.53
CA ILE A 116 -16.69 16.44 5.68
C ILE A 116 -17.32 15.53 6.74
N TRP A 117 -18.59 15.73 7.07
CA TRP A 117 -19.28 14.86 8.02
C TRP A 117 -19.31 13.40 7.54
N THR A 118 -19.64 13.16 6.26
CA THR A 118 -19.61 11.82 5.66
C THR A 118 -18.19 11.19 5.74
N ALA A 119 -17.14 11.97 5.50
CA ALA A 119 -15.77 11.49 5.61
C ALA A 119 -15.40 11.14 7.06
N ILE A 120 -15.77 12.00 8.02
CA ILE A 120 -15.56 11.75 9.46
C ILE A 120 -16.22 10.43 9.89
N ASP A 121 -17.47 10.21 9.44
CA ASP A 121 -18.27 9.03 9.77
C ASP A 121 -17.70 7.77 9.11
N ARG A 122 -17.43 7.79 7.78
CA ARG A 122 -16.93 6.62 7.05
C ARG A 122 -15.51 6.20 7.41
N LEU A 123 -14.65 7.16 7.74
CA LEU A 123 -13.26 6.93 8.13
C LEU A 123 -13.11 6.72 9.64
N GLU A 124 -14.22 6.70 10.38
CA GLU A 124 -14.22 6.54 11.84
C GLU A 124 -13.21 7.47 12.56
N LEU A 125 -13.05 8.71 12.00
CA LEU A 125 -11.99 9.65 12.46
C LEU A 125 -12.09 9.95 13.96
N VAL A 126 -13.30 10.03 14.50
CA VAL A 126 -13.48 10.33 15.94
C VAL A 126 -12.95 9.18 16.79
N GLU A 127 -13.22 7.94 16.38
CA GLU A 127 -12.74 6.74 17.08
C GLU A 127 -11.23 6.59 16.93
N TYR A 128 -10.70 6.75 15.70
CA TYR A 128 -9.28 6.72 15.43
C TYR A 128 -8.48 7.70 16.31
N PHE A 129 -8.88 8.99 16.34
CA PHE A 129 -8.19 9.97 17.16
C PHE A 129 -8.42 9.76 18.68
N ALA A 130 -9.54 9.19 19.08
CA ALA A 130 -9.78 8.82 20.48
C ALA A 130 -8.86 7.65 20.89
N ASN A 131 -8.74 6.63 20.04
CA ASN A 131 -7.85 5.50 20.29
C ASN A 131 -6.38 5.96 20.33
N ARG A 132 -5.97 6.86 19.42
CA ARG A 132 -4.60 7.41 19.36
C ARG A 132 -4.20 8.22 20.60
N GLN A 133 -5.15 8.65 21.43
CA GLN A 133 -4.88 9.29 22.73
C GLN A 133 -4.63 8.28 23.86
N ASN A 134 -4.98 7.02 23.65
CA ASN A 134 -4.74 5.95 24.60
C ASN A 134 -3.36 5.35 24.33
N GLU A 135 -2.62 5.06 25.38
CA GLU A 135 -1.41 4.25 25.31
C GLU A 135 -1.79 2.78 25.44
N SER A 136 -1.10 1.91 24.69
CA SER A 136 -1.30 0.48 24.69
C SER A 136 0.04 -0.25 24.70
N ASP A 137 0.17 -1.19 25.62
CA ASP A 137 1.32 -2.10 25.70
C ASP A 137 1.02 -3.41 24.94
N PHE A 138 -0.11 -3.49 24.20
CA PHE A 138 -0.56 -4.71 23.55
C PHE A 138 0.49 -5.28 22.56
N ILE A 139 1.15 -4.42 21.80
CA ILE A 139 2.20 -4.85 20.88
C ILE A 139 3.39 -5.37 21.67
N GLU A 140 3.85 -4.65 22.70
CA GLU A 140 4.96 -5.05 23.57
C GLU A 140 4.68 -6.38 24.27
N ASP A 141 3.50 -6.54 24.86
CA ASP A 141 3.08 -7.74 25.59
C ASP A 141 2.99 -9.00 24.71
N ASN A 142 2.77 -8.82 23.40
CA ASN A 142 2.57 -9.93 22.46
C ASN A 142 3.71 -10.10 21.45
N TYR A 143 4.69 -9.19 21.41
CA TYR A 143 5.81 -9.24 20.48
C TYR A 143 6.82 -10.31 20.88
N VAL A 144 7.13 -11.20 19.95
CA VAL A 144 8.21 -12.19 20.08
C VAL A 144 9.34 -11.78 19.18
N ASP A 145 10.40 -11.21 19.75
CA ASP A 145 11.57 -10.75 18.96
C ASP A 145 12.25 -11.93 18.26
N PRO A 146 12.28 -11.96 16.91
CA PRO A 146 12.89 -13.07 16.17
C PRO A 146 14.38 -13.29 16.49
N ARG A 147 15.09 -12.25 16.95
CA ARG A 147 16.50 -12.33 17.38
C ARG A 147 16.69 -13.22 18.63
N ASN A 148 15.65 -13.38 19.42
CA ASN A 148 15.66 -14.16 20.65
C ASN A 148 15.06 -15.56 20.48
N VAL A 149 14.59 -15.91 19.29
CA VAL A 149 13.98 -17.21 18.98
C VAL A 149 14.98 -18.10 18.26
N LYS A 150 15.04 -19.37 18.68
CA LYS A 150 15.85 -20.36 17.97
C LYS A 150 15.14 -20.77 16.68
N ILE A 151 15.73 -20.44 15.53
CA ILE A 151 15.23 -20.74 14.19
C ILE A 151 16.18 -21.74 13.53
N GLU A 152 15.71 -22.97 13.28
CA GLU A 152 16.53 -24.07 12.76
C GLU A 152 16.10 -24.43 11.34
N PHE A 153 16.96 -24.17 10.36
CA PHE A 153 16.76 -24.57 8.97
C PHE A 153 17.09 -26.03 8.74
N PRO A 154 16.41 -26.72 7.80
CA PRO A 154 16.80 -28.05 7.39
C PRO A 154 18.17 -28.02 6.70
N GLU A 155 18.91 -29.14 6.73
CA GLU A 155 20.22 -29.25 6.09
C GLU A 155 20.16 -28.92 4.58
N LYS A 156 19.14 -29.46 3.88
CA LYS A 156 18.81 -29.08 2.50
C LYS A 156 17.76 -27.99 2.52
N LYS A 157 18.19 -26.75 2.34
CA LYS A 157 17.29 -25.58 2.27
C LYS A 157 16.42 -25.64 1.02
N ARG A 158 15.14 -25.32 1.18
CA ARG A 158 14.17 -25.24 0.07
C ARG A 158 14.18 -23.85 -0.54
N ASN A 159 13.91 -23.76 -1.83
CA ASN A 159 13.60 -22.49 -2.47
C ASN A 159 12.21 -22.00 -2.03
N LEU A 160 12.03 -20.68 -2.02
CA LEU A 160 10.76 -20.01 -1.82
C LEU A 160 10.36 -19.28 -3.09
N ILE A 161 9.11 -19.47 -3.52
CA ILE A 161 8.43 -18.61 -4.48
C ILE A 161 7.22 -18.02 -3.76
N TYR A 162 7.23 -16.71 -3.52
CA TYR A 162 6.16 -16.00 -2.83
C TYR A 162 5.47 -15.07 -3.81
N ILE A 163 4.20 -15.34 -4.12
CA ILE A 163 3.41 -14.58 -5.08
C ILE A 163 2.34 -13.80 -4.33
N TYR A 164 2.53 -12.49 -4.22
CA TYR A 164 1.50 -11.57 -3.81
C TYR A 164 0.53 -11.37 -4.95
N LEU A 165 -0.73 -11.72 -4.72
CA LEU A 165 -1.83 -11.55 -5.65
C LEU A 165 -2.53 -10.23 -5.32
N GLU A 166 -2.35 -9.24 -6.16
CA GLU A 166 -2.94 -7.92 -5.99
C GLU A 166 -4.45 -8.00 -5.78
N SER A 167 -4.94 -7.42 -4.68
CA SER A 167 -6.36 -7.34 -4.34
C SER A 167 -7.12 -8.69 -4.32
N MET A 168 -6.41 -9.83 -4.21
CA MET A 168 -7.01 -11.16 -4.33
C MET A 168 -7.56 -11.65 -2.99
N GLU A 169 -8.84 -11.90 -2.97
CA GLU A 169 -9.58 -12.32 -1.78
C GLU A 169 -10.52 -13.52 -2.06
N ASN A 170 -10.85 -14.24 -1.01
CA ASN A 170 -11.78 -15.37 -1.12
C ASN A 170 -13.20 -14.94 -1.49
N SER A 171 -13.57 -13.67 -1.30
CA SER A 171 -14.89 -13.13 -1.62
C SER A 171 -15.24 -13.23 -3.10
N PHE A 172 -14.25 -13.32 -4.00
CA PHE A 172 -14.47 -13.56 -5.43
C PHE A 172 -14.95 -14.98 -5.77
N ALA A 173 -14.88 -15.90 -4.82
CA ALA A 173 -15.48 -17.23 -4.99
C ALA A 173 -17.00 -17.20 -4.78
N SER A 174 -17.68 -18.29 -5.15
CA SER A 174 -19.10 -18.45 -4.87
C SER A 174 -19.37 -18.65 -3.37
N VAL A 175 -20.59 -18.34 -2.93
CA VAL A 175 -21.05 -18.62 -1.54
C VAL A 175 -20.92 -20.11 -1.19
N GLU A 176 -21.12 -20.98 -2.18
CA GLU A 176 -20.98 -22.43 -1.99
C GLU A 176 -19.54 -22.82 -1.66
N GLU A 177 -18.57 -22.10 -2.19
CA GLU A 177 -17.13 -22.37 -2.01
C GLU A 177 -16.47 -21.53 -0.91
N GLY A 178 -17.18 -20.59 -0.30
CA GLY A 178 -16.67 -19.77 0.82
C GLY A 178 -16.51 -18.28 0.50
N GLY A 179 -16.88 -17.85 -0.70
CA GLY A 179 -16.92 -16.45 -1.10
C GLY A 179 -18.28 -15.80 -0.83
N VAL A 180 -18.57 -14.71 -1.58
CA VAL A 180 -19.79 -13.91 -1.39
C VAL A 180 -20.63 -13.77 -2.67
N LEU A 181 -20.13 -14.23 -3.81
CA LEU A 181 -20.77 -14.09 -5.11
C LEU A 181 -21.72 -15.26 -5.41
N GLU A 182 -22.61 -15.08 -6.39
CA GLU A 182 -23.45 -16.18 -6.90
C GLU A 182 -22.61 -17.14 -7.76
N GLU A 183 -21.68 -16.61 -8.55
CA GLU A 183 -20.76 -17.37 -9.41
C GLU A 183 -19.32 -17.22 -8.91
N ASN A 184 -18.52 -18.26 -9.12
CA ASN A 184 -17.11 -18.26 -8.75
C ASN A 184 -16.25 -17.62 -9.84
N LEU A 185 -15.67 -16.44 -9.58
CA LEU A 185 -14.77 -15.75 -10.50
C LEU A 185 -13.32 -16.29 -10.45
N ILE A 186 -12.98 -17.08 -9.41
CA ILE A 186 -11.63 -17.60 -9.19
C ILE A 186 -11.60 -19.16 -9.11
N PRO A 187 -12.25 -19.88 -10.05
CA PRO A 187 -12.40 -21.33 -9.92
C PRO A 187 -11.06 -22.08 -9.95
N GLU A 188 -10.05 -21.59 -10.68
CA GLU A 188 -8.73 -22.21 -10.71
C GLU A 188 -7.98 -21.98 -9.39
N LEU A 189 -8.05 -20.80 -8.81
CA LEU A 189 -7.47 -20.52 -7.49
C LEU A 189 -8.19 -21.30 -6.39
N ALA A 190 -9.51 -21.43 -6.46
CA ALA A 190 -10.28 -22.31 -5.56
C ALA A 190 -9.83 -23.77 -5.67
N ALA A 191 -9.59 -24.25 -6.88
CA ALA A 191 -9.08 -25.61 -7.11
C ALA A 191 -7.66 -25.79 -6.54
N ILE A 192 -6.76 -24.81 -6.72
CA ILE A 192 -5.41 -24.84 -6.15
C ILE A 192 -5.49 -24.88 -4.62
N ALA A 193 -6.31 -24.03 -3.99
CA ALA A 193 -6.48 -23.99 -2.55
C ALA A 193 -7.03 -25.32 -1.99
N ASN A 194 -7.97 -25.96 -2.70
CA ASN A 194 -8.55 -27.24 -2.31
C ASN A 194 -7.60 -28.44 -2.49
N GLN A 195 -6.57 -28.32 -3.31
CA GLN A 195 -5.57 -29.37 -3.57
C GLN A 195 -4.31 -29.22 -2.71
N ASN A 196 -4.14 -28.08 -2.05
CA ASN A 196 -2.98 -27.71 -1.26
C ASN A 196 -3.43 -27.19 0.12
N VAL A 197 -2.49 -26.78 0.96
CA VAL A 197 -2.83 -26.23 2.27
C VAL A 197 -3.45 -24.84 2.11
N ASN A 198 -4.70 -24.70 2.53
CA ASN A 198 -5.43 -23.43 2.60
C ASN A 198 -5.95 -23.23 4.03
N PHE A 199 -5.32 -22.35 4.78
CA PHE A 199 -5.78 -21.98 6.11
C PHE A 199 -7.08 -21.20 6.04
N SER A 200 -8.09 -21.64 6.79
CA SER A 200 -9.44 -21.10 6.73
C SER A 200 -10.14 -21.09 8.10
N ASN A 201 -11.00 -20.10 8.31
CA ASN A 201 -11.86 -20.03 9.48
C ASN A 201 -13.11 -20.93 9.38
N SER A 202 -13.29 -21.68 8.29
CA SER A 202 -14.41 -22.56 8.02
C SER A 202 -13.95 -23.84 7.33
N GLU A 203 -14.89 -24.72 6.95
CA GLU A 203 -14.61 -25.89 6.11
C GLU A 203 -14.35 -25.55 4.63
N LYS A 204 -14.69 -24.32 4.22
CA LYS A 204 -14.59 -23.84 2.84
C LYS A 204 -13.30 -23.06 2.61
N LEU A 205 -13.12 -22.56 1.37
CA LEU A 205 -12.10 -21.59 1.04
C LEU A 205 -12.14 -20.43 2.03
N GLY A 206 -10.99 -20.06 2.58
CA GLY A 206 -10.84 -18.96 3.50
C GLY A 206 -9.47 -18.30 3.38
N GLY A 207 -9.16 -17.46 4.36
CA GLY A 207 -7.91 -16.73 4.31
C GLY A 207 -7.60 -15.91 5.56
N GLY A 208 -6.59 -15.06 5.45
CA GLY A 208 -6.17 -14.16 6.50
C GLY A 208 -7.05 -12.92 6.59
N PHE A 209 -7.34 -12.48 7.81
CA PHE A 209 -8.05 -11.23 8.02
C PHE A 209 -7.05 -10.06 8.01
N PRO A 210 -7.22 -9.06 7.14
CA PRO A 210 -6.46 -7.82 7.26
C PRO A 210 -6.80 -7.12 8.58
N SER A 211 -5.78 -6.57 9.22
CA SER A 211 -5.94 -5.75 10.43
C SER A 211 -5.56 -4.30 10.15
N SER A 212 -5.79 -3.41 11.11
CA SER A 212 -5.35 -2.02 11.00
C SER A 212 -3.84 -1.96 10.71
N GLY A 213 -3.45 -1.20 9.68
CA GLY A 213 -2.06 -1.11 9.20
C GLY A 213 -1.60 -2.26 8.31
N THR A 214 -2.51 -3.08 7.72
CA THR A 214 -2.18 -4.16 6.78
C THR A 214 -3.06 -4.18 5.53
N THR A 215 -3.77 -3.08 5.23
CA THR A 215 -4.88 -3.04 4.27
C THR A 215 -4.54 -2.48 2.89
N TRP A 216 -3.28 -2.16 2.61
CA TRP A 216 -2.80 -1.72 1.29
C TRP A 216 -1.47 -2.42 0.96
N THR A 217 -1.09 -2.46 -0.32
CA THR A 217 -0.02 -3.30 -0.85
C THR A 217 1.25 -3.35 -0.01
N ILE A 218 1.92 -2.21 0.23
CA ILE A 218 3.17 -2.24 1.00
C ILE A 218 2.95 -2.60 2.46
N ALA A 219 1.84 -2.20 3.07
CA ALA A 219 1.53 -2.56 4.45
C ALA A 219 1.24 -4.06 4.59
N ALA A 220 0.60 -4.65 3.60
CA ALA A 220 0.37 -6.09 3.54
C ALA A 220 1.69 -6.86 3.32
N MET A 221 2.53 -6.43 2.38
CA MET A 221 3.86 -7.03 2.17
C MET A 221 4.73 -6.93 3.43
N PHE A 222 4.69 -5.78 4.10
CA PHE A 222 5.35 -5.55 5.38
C PHE A 222 4.84 -6.52 6.46
N ALA A 223 3.52 -6.62 6.63
CA ALA A 223 2.90 -7.48 7.65
C ALA A 223 3.19 -8.96 7.42
N GLN A 224 3.10 -9.42 6.17
CA GLN A 224 3.32 -10.82 5.79
C GLN A 224 4.80 -11.22 5.85
N THR A 225 5.73 -10.28 5.93
CA THR A 225 7.18 -10.56 6.03
C THR A 225 7.81 -10.16 7.34
N SER A 226 7.17 -9.30 8.15
CA SER A 226 7.69 -8.87 9.46
C SER A 226 6.82 -9.30 10.65
N GLY A 227 5.58 -9.73 10.40
CA GLY A 227 4.61 -10.01 11.45
C GLY A 227 4.17 -8.77 12.25
N LEU A 228 4.25 -7.59 11.67
CA LEU A 228 3.89 -6.31 12.29
C LEU A 228 2.95 -5.49 11.39
N PRO A 229 2.04 -4.67 11.94
CA PRO A 229 1.27 -3.73 11.14
C PRO A 229 2.16 -2.56 10.69
N LEU A 230 1.96 -2.00 9.50
CA LEU A 230 2.66 -0.79 9.07
C LEU A 230 1.95 0.46 9.59
N LYS A 231 2.51 1.08 10.61
CA LYS A 231 2.03 2.33 11.21
C LYS A 231 3.12 3.40 11.12
N ILE A 232 2.84 4.50 10.44
CA ILE A 232 3.82 5.58 10.28
C ILE A 232 3.52 6.68 11.29
N PRO A 233 4.46 7.02 12.18
CA PRO A 233 4.32 8.16 13.07
C PRO A 233 4.08 9.45 12.27
N LEU A 234 3.13 10.28 12.75
CA LEU A 234 2.72 11.52 12.07
C LEU A 234 3.85 12.53 11.88
N TYR A 235 4.86 12.48 12.75
CA TYR A 235 6.01 13.40 12.73
C TYR A 235 7.11 13.00 11.74
N LEU A 236 7.07 11.78 11.19
CA LEU A 236 8.05 11.34 10.19
C LEU A 236 7.76 11.99 8.83
N ASN A 237 8.83 12.37 8.14
CA ASN A 237 8.78 12.87 6.77
C ASN A 237 8.45 11.75 5.77
N ALA A 238 8.31 12.10 4.50
CA ALA A 238 7.95 11.17 3.44
C ALA A 238 8.87 9.93 3.40
N MET A 239 8.26 8.74 3.36
CA MET A 239 8.99 7.45 3.39
C MET A 239 9.94 7.23 2.20
N SER A 240 9.68 7.90 1.08
CA SER A 240 10.55 7.87 -0.10
C SER A 240 11.87 8.63 0.08
N GLU A 241 11.97 9.45 1.12
CA GLU A 241 13.17 10.22 1.47
C GLU A 241 14.01 9.51 2.54
N GLN A 242 13.60 8.32 2.99
CA GLN A 242 14.31 7.55 4.00
C GLN A 242 15.31 6.62 3.32
N GLU A 243 16.56 6.58 3.82
CA GLU A 243 17.58 5.62 3.35
C GLU A 243 17.28 4.20 3.83
N THR A 244 16.66 4.06 5.00
CA THR A 244 16.30 2.78 5.61
C THR A 244 14.82 2.75 5.98
N PHE A 245 14.23 1.57 5.97
CA PHE A 245 12.82 1.37 6.27
C PHE A 245 12.67 0.47 7.50
N PHE A 246 12.29 1.04 8.66
CA PHE A 246 12.14 0.30 9.92
C PHE A 246 13.37 -0.57 10.28
N PRO A 247 14.57 0.00 10.39
CA PRO A 247 15.82 -0.77 10.44
C PRO A 247 15.96 -1.69 11.67
N ASP A 248 15.13 -1.50 12.68
CA ASP A 248 15.25 -2.23 13.96
C ASP A 248 14.34 -3.48 14.04
N ILE A 249 13.58 -3.78 12.99
CA ILE A 249 12.81 -5.02 12.90
C ILE A 249 13.61 -6.13 12.22
N VAL A 250 13.20 -7.38 12.45
CA VAL A 250 13.71 -8.54 11.72
C VAL A 250 12.59 -9.10 10.84
N THR A 251 12.90 -9.32 9.58
CA THR A 251 11.93 -9.78 8.58
C THR A 251 12.30 -11.16 8.03
N LEU A 252 11.38 -11.72 7.25
CA LEU A 252 11.62 -12.92 6.44
C LEU A 252 12.86 -12.74 5.56
N GLY A 253 13.01 -11.56 4.93
CA GLY A 253 14.16 -11.26 4.07
C GLY A 253 15.48 -11.32 4.80
N ASP A 254 15.57 -10.72 6.00
CA ASP A 254 16.79 -10.73 6.83
C ASP A 254 17.18 -12.16 7.22
N ILE A 255 16.20 -12.95 7.68
CA ILE A 255 16.44 -14.36 8.08
C ILE A 255 16.91 -15.18 6.87
N LEU A 256 16.33 -14.99 5.70
CA LEU A 256 16.73 -15.73 4.50
C LEU A 256 18.09 -15.28 3.96
N GLU A 257 18.42 -13.97 4.05
CA GLU A 257 19.75 -13.46 3.69
C GLU A 257 20.85 -14.07 4.56
N GLU A 258 20.66 -14.09 5.88
CA GLU A 258 21.59 -14.76 6.82
C GLU A 258 21.79 -16.24 6.50
N GLN A 259 20.79 -16.87 5.91
CA GLN A 259 20.85 -18.26 5.48
C GLN A 259 21.43 -18.45 4.07
N GLY A 260 21.88 -17.37 3.42
CA GLY A 260 22.55 -17.39 2.12
C GLY A 260 21.62 -17.55 0.93
N TYR A 261 20.34 -17.18 1.06
CA TYR A 261 19.41 -17.13 -0.08
C TYR A 261 19.74 -15.98 -1.01
N ARG A 262 19.63 -16.21 -2.32
CA ARG A 262 19.55 -15.16 -3.30
C ARG A 262 18.11 -14.69 -3.37
N GLN A 263 17.88 -13.39 -3.17
CA GLN A 263 16.53 -12.82 -3.07
C GLN A 263 16.24 -11.88 -4.23
N VAL A 264 15.07 -12.02 -4.86
CA VAL A 264 14.60 -11.19 -5.97
C VAL A 264 13.19 -10.74 -5.69
N LEU A 265 12.91 -9.43 -5.84
CA LEU A 265 11.57 -8.89 -5.90
C LEU A 265 11.24 -8.50 -7.34
N MET A 266 10.19 -9.12 -7.92
CA MET A 266 9.71 -8.84 -9.27
C MET A 266 8.32 -8.22 -9.24
N LEU A 267 8.16 -7.09 -9.95
CA LEU A 267 6.87 -6.38 -10.09
C LEU A 267 6.81 -5.60 -11.42
N GLY A 268 5.62 -5.46 -11.98
CA GLY A 268 5.41 -4.76 -13.25
C GLY A 268 5.47 -3.23 -13.14
N SER A 269 5.43 -2.68 -11.94
CA SER A 269 5.40 -1.24 -11.65
C SER A 269 6.78 -0.72 -11.19
N ASP A 270 6.85 0.61 -10.93
CA ASP A 270 8.02 1.24 -10.31
C ASP A 270 8.19 0.77 -8.85
N SER A 271 9.33 0.18 -8.52
CA SER A 271 9.63 -0.32 -7.17
C SER A 271 9.76 0.78 -6.10
N VAL A 272 10.03 2.01 -6.51
CA VAL A 272 10.12 3.16 -5.59
C VAL A 272 8.74 3.54 -5.03
N PHE A 273 7.69 3.31 -5.83
CA PHE A 273 6.33 3.61 -5.38
C PHE A 273 5.97 2.84 -4.11
N GLY A 274 5.41 3.55 -3.13
CA GLY A 274 5.04 2.97 -1.83
C GLY A 274 6.21 2.59 -0.92
N GLY A 275 7.47 2.93 -1.27
CA GLY A 275 8.63 2.58 -0.46
C GLY A 275 9.08 1.12 -0.56
N ARG A 276 8.50 0.34 -1.51
CA ARG A 276 8.82 -1.09 -1.69
C ARG A 276 10.31 -1.35 -1.88
N LYS A 277 10.96 -0.56 -2.75
CA LYS A 277 12.40 -0.68 -2.95
C LYS A 277 13.16 -0.51 -1.64
N ASN A 278 12.89 0.56 -0.89
CA ASN A 278 13.59 0.83 0.37
C ASN A 278 13.38 -0.31 1.38
N TYR A 279 12.17 -0.79 1.52
CA TYR A 279 11.87 -1.90 2.42
C TYR A 279 12.65 -3.17 2.06
N PHE A 280 12.51 -3.67 0.84
CA PHE A 280 13.12 -4.93 0.43
C PHE A 280 14.64 -4.86 0.22
N THR A 281 15.21 -3.67 -0.02
CA THR A 281 16.67 -3.50 -0.01
C THR A 281 17.24 -3.36 1.40
N THR A 282 16.51 -2.74 2.33
CA THR A 282 16.90 -2.68 3.75
C THR A 282 16.85 -4.06 4.38
N HIS A 283 15.79 -4.83 4.09
CA HIS A 283 15.49 -6.11 4.71
C HIS A 283 15.69 -7.27 3.73
N GLY A 284 16.90 -7.82 3.74
CA GLY A 284 17.24 -9.00 2.98
C GLY A 284 17.87 -8.73 1.61
N ASN A 285 18.24 -7.47 1.31
CA ASN A 285 19.04 -7.08 0.15
C ASN A 285 18.54 -7.66 -1.18
N TYR A 286 17.21 -7.55 -1.41
CA TYR A 286 16.59 -8.09 -2.63
C TYR A 286 17.08 -7.39 -3.89
N GLU A 287 17.37 -8.17 -4.92
CA GLU A 287 17.56 -7.68 -6.28
C GLU A 287 16.20 -7.19 -6.84
N MET A 288 16.14 -5.92 -7.26
CA MET A 288 14.91 -5.36 -7.83
C MET A 288 14.79 -5.72 -9.30
N TRP A 289 13.67 -6.35 -9.67
CA TRP A 289 13.28 -6.61 -11.04
C TRP A 289 11.95 -5.90 -11.33
N ASP A 290 11.99 -4.62 -11.70
CA ASP A 290 10.85 -3.72 -11.82
C ASP A 290 10.66 -3.18 -13.25
N TYR A 291 9.73 -2.25 -13.44
CA TYR A 291 9.45 -1.59 -14.72
C TYR A 291 10.72 -1.03 -15.39
N TYR A 292 11.57 -0.33 -14.64
CA TYR A 292 12.80 0.23 -15.20
C TYR A 292 13.85 -0.84 -15.49
N THR A 293 13.88 -1.91 -14.74
CA THR A 293 14.72 -3.08 -15.02
C THR A 293 14.29 -3.76 -16.32
N ALA A 294 12.98 -3.86 -16.59
CA ALA A 294 12.48 -4.40 -17.85
C ALA A 294 12.90 -3.55 -19.05
N ILE A 295 12.85 -2.22 -18.95
CA ILE A 295 13.38 -1.29 -19.97
C ILE A 295 14.90 -1.47 -20.14
N ALA A 296 15.67 -1.47 -19.07
CA ALA A 296 17.13 -1.61 -19.11
C ALA A 296 17.58 -2.94 -19.73
N LYS A 297 16.83 -4.03 -19.45
CA LYS A 297 17.03 -5.35 -20.06
C LYS A 297 16.44 -5.46 -21.47
N LYS A 298 15.85 -4.39 -22.03
CA LYS A 298 15.21 -4.32 -23.36
C LYS A 298 14.08 -5.35 -23.54
N LYS A 299 13.36 -5.65 -22.47
CA LYS A 299 12.18 -6.52 -22.48
C LYS A 299 10.95 -5.76 -22.99
N ILE A 300 10.88 -4.47 -22.67
CA ILE A 300 9.88 -3.53 -23.17
C ILE A 300 10.57 -2.27 -23.73
N PRO A 301 9.96 -1.58 -24.71
CA PRO A 301 10.41 -0.25 -25.17
C PRO A 301 10.36 0.79 -24.05
N GLU A 302 11.14 1.88 -24.18
CA GLU A 302 11.18 2.98 -23.20
C GLU A 302 9.85 3.72 -23.06
N ASP A 303 9.03 3.74 -24.11
CA ASP A 303 7.71 4.36 -24.17
C ASP A 303 6.56 3.38 -23.85
N TYR A 304 6.86 2.11 -23.58
CA TYR A 304 5.85 1.13 -23.18
C TYR A 304 5.40 1.40 -21.76
N LYS A 305 4.13 1.69 -21.60
CA LYS A 305 3.52 1.84 -20.28
C LYS A 305 2.05 1.44 -20.36
N GLU A 306 1.74 0.30 -19.76
CA GLU A 306 0.39 -0.19 -19.60
C GLU A 306 0.04 -0.18 -18.09
N PHE A 307 -1.11 0.36 -17.75
CA PHE A 307 -1.64 0.46 -16.41
C PHE A 307 -0.64 1.09 -15.40
N TRP A 308 -0.01 0.29 -14.54
CA TRP A 308 1.02 0.73 -13.58
C TRP A 308 2.47 0.60 -14.09
N GLY A 309 2.66 0.04 -15.28
CA GLY A 309 3.98 -0.18 -15.88
C GLY A 309 3.92 -1.21 -16.99
N TYR A 310 3.88 -2.51 -16.69
CA TYR A 310 3.54 -3.59 -17.62
C TYR A 310 2.65 -4.63 -16.91
N GLU A 311 1.77 -5.25 -17.71
CA GLU A 311 0.71 -6.15 -17.31
C GLU A 311 1.23 -7.53 -16.84
N ASP A 312 0.36 -8.29 -16.15
CA ASP A 312 0.69 -9.59 -15.54
C ASP A 312 1.08 -10.66 -16.58
N GLN A 313 0.55 -10.59 -17.79
CA GLN A 313 0.98 -11.47 -18.89
C GLN A 313 2.50 -11.42 -19.10
N LYS A 314 3.08 -10.21 -19.17
CA LYS A 314 4.53 -10.03 -19.27
C LYS A 314 5.27 -10.34 -17.97
N LEU A 315 4.66 -10.03 -16.84
CA LEU A 315 5.22 -10.35 -15.53
C LEU A 315 5.48 -11.85 -15.40
N PHE A 316 4.51 -12.69 -15.74
CA PHE A 316 4.66 -14.15 -15.72
C PHE A 316 5.69 -14.65 -16.76
N GLU A 317 5.75 -14.04 -17.94
CA GLU A 317 6.77 -14.39 -18.94
C GLU A 317 8.19 -14.12 -18.41
N TYR A 318 8.43 -12.94 -17.84
CA TYR A 318 9.73 -12.58 -17.29
C TYR A 318 10.07 -13.34 -16.02
N ALA A 319 9.08 -13.65 -15.19
CA ALA A 319 9.24 -14.51 -14.02
C ALA A 319 9.73 -15.91 -14.39
N LYS A 320 9.17 -16.52 -15.45
CA LYS A 320 9.65 -17.80 -15.97
C LYS A 320 11.12 -17.76 -16.37
N GLU A 321 11.54 -16.71 -17.06
CA GLU A 321 12.94 -16.54 -17.45
C GLU A 321 13.88 -16.37 -16.24
N GLU A 322 13.51 -15.51 -15.28
CA GLU A 322 14.34 -15.24 -14.09
C GLU A 322 14.46 -16.49 -13.20
N LEU A 323 13.36 -17.20 -13.00
CA LEU A 323 13.37 -18.47 -12.25
C LEU A 323 14.26 -19.53 -12.89
N MET A 324 14.31 -19.60 -14.22
CA MET A 324 15.24 -20.48 -14.93
C MET A 324 16.71 -20.07 -14.77
N ILE A 325 16.98 -18.79 -14.47
CA ILE A 325 18.32 -18.29 -14.13
C ILE A 325 18.64 -18.64 -12.68
N LEU A 326 17.75 -18.33 -11.74
CA LEU A 326 17.91 -18.61 -10.31
C LEU A 326 18.11 -20.10 -10.05
N SER A 327 17.34 -20.97 -10.71
CA SER A 327 17.42 -22.43 -10.52
C SER A 327 18.73 -23.08 -10.95
N LYS A 328 19.57 -22.39 -11.74
CA LYS A 328 20.91 -22.85 -12.12
C LYS A 328 21.99 -22.48 -11.09
N GLY A 329 21.65 -21.61 -10.13
CA GLY A 329 22.54 -21.22 -9.05
C GLY A 329 22.76 -22.37 -8.06
N ALA A 330 23.84 -22.26 -7.27
CA ALA A 330 24.12 -23.21 -6.19
C ALA A 330 23.44 -22.83 -4.86
N GLN A 331 22.98 -21.59 -4.76
CA GLN A 331 22.32 -21.05 -3.56
C GLN A 331 20.81 -21.33 -3.62
N PRO A 332 20.15 -21.54 -2.47
CA PRO A 332 18.70 -21.48 -2.43
C PRO A 332 18.24 -20.06 -2.81
N PHE A 333 17.08 -19.94 -3.40
CA PHE A 333 16.54 -18.66 -3.79
C PHE A 333 15.19 -18.36 -3.12
N ASN A 334 14.95 -17.08 -2.92
CA ASN A 334 13.65 -16.51 -2.60
C ASN A 334 13.23 -15.59 -3.76
N PHE A 335 12.25 -16.02 -4.51
CA PHE A 335 11.65 -15.24 -5.59
C PHE A 335 10.29 -14.72 -5.14
N THR A 336 10.24 -13.43 -4.86
CA THR A 336 9.00 -12.73 -4.47
C THR A 336 8.46 -11.96 -5.67
N MET A 337 7.16 -12.08 -5.94
CA MET A 337 6.50 -11.43 -7.07
C MET A 337 5.19 -10.78 -6.63
N LEU A 338 4.83 -9.64 -7.23
CA LEU A 338 3.56 -8.96 -7.04
C LEU A 338 2.85 -8.80 -8.39
N THR A 339 1.61 -9.31 -8.51
CA THR A 339 0.73 -9.07 -9.66
C THR A 339 0.14 -7.67 -9.63
N VAL A 340 -0.48 -7.21 -10.71
CA VAL A 340 -1.00 -5.83 -10.80
C VAL A 340 -2.33 -5.69 -11.54
N ASP A 341 -2.71 -6.62 -12.42
CA ASP A 341 -3.86 -6.44 -13.30
C ASP A 341 -5.19 -6.29 -12.55
N THR A 342 -5.30 -6.87 -11.34
CA THR A 342 -6.48 -6.78 -10.47
C THR A 342 -6.54 -5.53 -9.59
N HIS A 343 -5.61 -4.57 -9.75
CA HIS A 343 -5.62 -3.32 -9.01
C HIS A 343 -6.82 -2.44 -9.41
N PHE A 344 -7.49 -1.85 -8.42
CA PHE A 344 -8.66 -0.97 -8.64
C PHE A 344 -8.28 0.33 -9.41
N GLU A 345 -9.21 1.09 -10.07
CA GLU A 345 -10.60 0.70 -10.32
C GLU A 345 -10.69 -0.25 -11.52
N ASP A 346 -11.62 -1.18 -11.51
CA ASP A 346 -11.96 -2.11 -12.61
C ASP A 346 -10.81 -2.97 -13.14
N GLY A 347 -9.58 -2.86 -12.63
CA GLY A 347 -8.42 -3.60 -13.09
C GLY A 347 -8.00 -3.30 -14.54
N TYR A 348 -7.08 -4.12 -15.08
CA TYR A 348 -6.58 -4.00 -16.44
C TYR A 348 -6.97 -5.21 -17.30
N LEU A 349 -7.72 -4.96 -18.37
CA LEU A 349 -8.05 -5.98 -19.38
C LEU A 349 -6.84 -6.21 -20.29
N CYS A 350 -6.07 -7.25 -20.02
CA CYS A 350 -4.97 -7.66 -20.90
C CYS A 350 -5.50 -8.42 -22.14
N ALA A 351 -4.60 -8.73 -23.07
CA ALA A 351 -4.97 -9.42 -24.31
C ALA A 351 -5.49 -10.86 -24.11
N LEU A 352 -5.30 -11.45 -22.93
CA LEU A 352 -5.76 -12.80 -22.57
C LEU A 352 -7.15 -12.82 -21.93
N CYS A 353 -7.63 -11.65 -21.44
CA CYS A 353 -8.92 -11.59 -20.77
C CYS A 353 -10.07 -11.87 -21.75
N GLY A 354 -11.01 -12.72 -21.33
CA GLY A 354 -12.27 -12.93 -22.01
C GLY A 354 -13.31 -11.85 -21.69
N ASP A 355 -14.53 -12.05 -22.21
CA ASP A 355 -15.71 -11.20 -22.00
C ASP A 355 -16.87 -11.99 -21.38
N GLU A 356 -16.55 -12.99 -20.55
CA GLU A 356 -17.53 -13.94 -19.97
C GLU A 356 -18.60 -13.22 -19.14
N TYR A 357 -18.23 -12.10 -18.53
CA TYR A 357 -19.10 -11.27 -17.68
C TYR A 357 -19.58 -9.98 -18.41
N GLY A 358 -19.49 -9.93 -19.75
CA GLY A 358 -19.98 -8.82 -20.57
C GLY A 358 -19.29 -7.49 -20.21
N ASP A 359 -20.09 -6.48 -19.84
CA ASP A 359 -19.57 -5.13 -19.53
C ASP A 359 -18.95 -5.01 -18.11
N ASP A 360 -18.99 -6.06 -17.29
CA ASP A 360 -18.36 -6.08 -15.99
C ASP A 360 -16.85 -6.34 -16.14
N GLN A 361 -16.10 -5.24 -16.28
CA GLN A 361 -14.66 -5.29 -16.52
C GLN A 361 -13.92 -5.97 -15.38
N TYR A 362 -14.25 -5.62 -14.11
CA TYR A 362 -13.51 -6.15 -12.97
C TYR A 362 -13.71 -7.67 -12.82
N ALA A 363 -14.93 -8.16 -13.03
CA ALA A 363 -15.21 -9.61 -13.05
C ALA A 363 -14.37 -10.34 -14.12
N ASN A 364 -14.29 -9.77 -15.33
CA ASN A 364 -13.48 -10.33 -16.42
C ASN A 364 -11.98 -10.34 -16.07
N VAL A 365 -11.47 -9.28 -15.44
CA VAL A 365 -10.07 -9.17 -15.00
C VAL A 365 -9.75 -10.19 -13.90
N VAL A 366 -10.58 -10.29 -12.86
CA VAL A 366 -10.40 -11.26 -11.77
C VAL A 366 -10.43 -12.69 -12.31
N ARG A 367 -11.37 -12.98 -13.23
CA ARG A 367 -11.45 -14.27 -13.90
C ARG A 367 -10.18 -14.60 -14.69
N CYS A 368 -9.69 -13.63 -15.45
CA CYS A 368 -8.45 -13.72 -16.21
C CYS A 368 -7.23 -13.96 -15.31
N ALA A 369 -7.13 -13.22 -14.20
CA ALA A 369 -6.05 -13.37 -13.23
C ALA A 369 -6.01 -14.78 -12.65
N SER A 370 -7.18 -15.35 -12.28
CA SER A 370 -7.28 -16.73 -11.79
C SER A 370 -6.69 -17.73 -12.78
N GLN A 371 -7.00 -17.59 -14.07
CA GLN A 371 -6.46 -18.45 -15.13
C GLN A 371 -4.95 -18.29 -15.29
N GLN A 372 -4.46 -17.07 -15.41
CA GLN A 372 -3.03 -16.79 -15.61
C GLN A 372 -2.16 -17.29 -14.44
N ILE A 373 -2.61 -17.07 -13.20
CA ILE A 373 -1.93 -17.56 -12.00
C ILE A 373 -1.89 -19.08 -12.00
N SER A 374 -3.01 -19.76 -12.33
CA SER A 374 -3.07 -21.20 -12.41
C SER A 374 -2.13 -21.77 -13.48
N GLU A 375 -2.08 -21.16 -14.67
CA GLU A 375 -1.15 -21.55 -15.74
C GLU A 375 0.32 -21.37 -15.29
N PHE A 376 0.61 -20.33 -14.53
CA PHE A 376 1.95 -20.10 -13.99
C PHE A 376 2.31 -21.16 -12.93
N VAL A 377 1.39 -21.50 -12.03
CA VAL A 377 1.58 -22.59 -11.04
C VAL A 377 1.82 -23.92 -11.73
N HIS A 378 1.01 -24.29 -12.72
CA HIS A 378 1.23 -25.52 -13.49
C HIS A 378 2.58 -25.54 -14.22
N TRP A 379 3.02 -24.38 -14.73
CA TRP A 379 4.37 -24.28 -15.31
C TRP A 379 5.44 -24.50 -14.24
N LEU A 380 5.30 -23.94 -13.02
CA LEU A 380 6.23 -24.14 -11.91
C LEU A 380 6.30 -25.62 -11.52
N GLU A 381 5.17 -26.31 -11.41
CA GLU A 381 5.07 -27.73 -11.07
C GLU A 381 5.81 -28.63 -12.06
N ALA A 382 5.87 -28.23 -13.32
CA ALA A 382 6.60 -28.95 -14.36
C ALA A 382 8.12 -28.75 -14.34
N GLN A 383 8.65 -27.85 -13.49
CA GLN A 383 10.07 -27.56 -13.47
C GLN A 383 10.87 -28.50 -12.57
N PRO A 384 12.12 -28.85 -12.93
CA PRO A 384 12.98 -29.71 -12.10
C PRO A 384 13.24 -29.17 -10.69
N PHE A 385 13.22 -27.85 -10.50
CA PHE A 385 13.45 -27.23 -9.19
C PHE A 385 12.24 -27.32 -8.26
N TYR A 386 11.03 -27.64 -8.78
CA TYR A 386 9.80 -27.73 -8.01
C TYR A 386 9.89 -28.70 -6.83
N GLU A 387 10.56 -29.85 -7.01
CA GLU A 387 10.74 -30.84 -5.93
C GLU A 387 11.29 -30.22 -4.63
N ASN A 388 12.17 -29.21 -4.75
CA ASN A 388 12.78 -28.54 -3.61
C ASN A 388 12.32 -27.08 -3.45
N THR A 389 11.08 -26.79 -3.82
CA THR A 389 10.53 -25.43 -3.80
C THR A 389 9.18 -25.43 -3.09
N THR A 390 8.98 -24.49 -2.19
CA THR A 390 7.67 -24.15 -1.64
C THR A 390 7.14 -22.94 -2.39
N ILE A 391 5.87 -22.98 -2.81
CA ILE A 391 5.19 -21.87 -3.46
C ILE A 391 4.10 -21.37 -2.52
N ILE A 392 4.04 -20.08 -2.32
CA ILE A 392 2.99 -19.40 -1.54
C ILE A 392 2.25 -18.45 -2.47
N LEU A 393 0.94 -18.63 -2.55
CA LEU A 393 0.03 -17.68 -3.15
C LEU A 393 -0.69 -16.97 -1.99
N ALA A 394 -0.57 -15.67 -1.89
CA ALA A 394 -1.24 -14.88 -0.86
C ALA A 394 -1.82 -13.62 -1.46
N GLY A 395 -3.10 -13.34 -1.22
CA GLY A 395 -3.62 -12.00 -1.47
C GLY A 395 -2.85 -10.99 -0.63
N ASP A 396 -2.52 -9.85 -1.21
CA ASP A 396 -1.89 -8.80 -0.43
C ASP A 396 -2.90 -8.12 0.49
N HIS A 397 -3.97 -7.56 -0.04
CA HIS A 397 -5.07 -6.96 0.72
C HIS A 397 -6.43 -7.22 0.04
N LEU A 398 -7.50 -6.74 0.67
CA LEU A 398 -8.85 -6.80 0.08
C LEU A 398 -8.96 -5.82 -1.09
N SER A 399 -9.78 -6.15 -2.08
CA SER A 399 -10.05 -5.24 -3.18
C SER A 399 -10.64 -3.92 -2.67
N MET A 400 -10.06 -2.83 -3.13
CA MET A 400 -10.53 -1.47 -2.84
C MET A 400 -11.59 -1.00 -3.82
N ASP A 401 -12.00 -1.84 -4.78
CA ASP A 401 -13.05 -1.51 -5.72
C ASP A 401 -14.38 -1.31 -5.00
N ALA A 402 -14.84 -0.05 -4.94
CA ALA A 402 -15.91 0.35 -4.03
C ALA A 402 -17.29 -0.11 -4.46
N ASP A 403 -17.51 -0.38 -5.74
CA ASP A 403 -18.83 -0.71 -6.29
C ASP A 403 -18.99 -2.18 -6.64
N PHE A 404 -17.90 -2.92 -6.81
CA PHE A 404 -17.95 -4.34 -7.14
C PHE A 404 -18.70 -5.19 -6.09
N PHE A 405 -18.47 -4.95 -4.82
CA PHE A 405 -19.14 -5.66 -3.73
C PHE A 405 -20.41 -4.94 -3.21
N GLN A 406 -20.95 -3.95 -3.95
CA GLN A 406 -22.20 -3.31 -3.56
C GLN A 406 -23.36 -4.31 -3.55
N GLY A 407 -24.01 -4.41 -2.39
CA GLY A 407 -25.15 -5.30 -2.21
C GLY A 407 -24.81 -6.67 -1.62
N THR A 408 -23.54 -7.00 -1.44
CA THR A 408 -23.14 -8.18 -0.67
C THR A 408 -23.43 -7.97 0.82
N SER A 409 -23.67 -9.07 1.55
CA SER A 409 -23.97 -8.97 3.00
C SER A 409 -22.76 -8.47 3.78
N LYS A 410 -22.93 -7.44 4.61
CA LYS A 410 -21.92 -6.96 5.55
C LYS A 410 -21.55 -7.97 6.63
N GLU A 411 -22.31 -9.06 6.77
CA GLU A 411 -22.01 -10.16 7.70
C GLU A 411 -20.88 -11.06 7.19
N ASN A 412 -20.60 -11.03 5.87
CA ASN A 412 -19.51 -11.78 5.28
C ASN A 412 -18.18 -11.06 5.56
N LYS A 413 -17.38 -11.66 6.41
CA LYS A 413 -16.04 -11.17 6.71
C LYS A 413 -15.12 -11.50 5.54
N ARG A 414 -14.70 -10.49 4.79
CA ARG A 414 -13.76 -10.61 3.67
C ARG A 414 -12.37 -11.00 4.17
N GLN A 415 -11.68 -11.85 3.42
CA GLN A 415 -10.37 -12.41 3.78
C GLN A 415 -9.49 -12.47 2.55
N VAL A 416 -8.20 -12.22 2.70
CA VAL A 416 -7.23 -12.38 1.61
C VAL A 416 -7.00 -13.86 1.30
N TYR A 417 -6.91 -14.18 0.02
CA TYR A 417 -6.65 -15.54 -0.46
C TYR A 417 -5.31 -16.08 0.06
N ASN A 418 -5.21 -17.39 0.31
CA ASN A 418 -3.96 -18.08 0.59
C ASN A 418 -3.94 -19.52 0.06
N ALA A 419 -2.74 -19.95 -0.38
CA ALA A 419 -2.45 -21.35 -0.65
C ALA A 419 -0.94 -21.61 -0.46
N PHE A 420 -0.60 -22.67 0.29
CA PHE A 420 0.77 -23.13 0.49
C PHE A 420 0.97 -24.43 -0.28
N ILE A 421 1.73 -24.37 -1.37
CA ILE A 421 1.91 -25.44 -2.33
C ILE A 421 3.26 -26.11 -2.08
N ASN A 422 3.27 -27.44 -2.06
CA ASN A 422 4.47 -28.27 -1.90
C ASN A 422 5.28 -27.96 -0.62
N ALA A 423 4.62 -27.61 0.49
CA ALA A 423 5.26 -27.50 1.80
C ALA A 423 5.72 -28.91 2.26
N PRO A 424 6.90 -29.05 2.91
CA PRO A 424 7.42 -30.35 3.36
C PRO A 424 6.79 -30.82 4.68
N ILE A 425 5.83 -30.10 5.19
CA ILE A 425 5.14 -30.38 6.47
C ILE A 425 3.62 -30.28 6.26
N GLU A 426 2.90 -31.05 7.05
CA GLU A 426 1.45 -31.00 7.09
C GLU A 426 0.99 -30.14 8.28
N PRO A 427 -0.09 -29.37 8.16
CA PRO A 427 -0.61 -28.59 9.28
C PRO A 427 -1.28 -29.49 10.33
N VAL A 428 -1.10 -29.17 11.60
CA VAL A 428 -1.82 -29.81 12.71
C VAL A 428 -3.32 -29.51 12.63
N ARG A 429 -3.65 -28.27 12.20
CA ARG A 429 -5.01 -27.78 11.98
C ARG A 429 -4.97 -26.86 10.77
N GLU A 430 -5.88 -27.05 9.81
CA GLU A 430 -5.96 -26.25 8.60
C GLU A 430 -7.25 -25.42 8.55
N LYS A 431 -8.33 -25.96 9.09
CA LYS A 431 -9.66 -25.36 9.09
C LYS A 431 -10.06 -24.87 10.49
N HIS A 432 -11.05 -23.97 10.55
CA HIS A 432 -11.51 -23.33 11.77
C HIS A 432 -10.40 -22.59 12.53
N ILE A 433 -9.56 -21.85 11.79
CA ILE A 433 -8.51 -20.99 12.33
C ILE A 433 -8.83 -19.54 11.98
N GLU A 434 -9.01 -18.68 12.96
CA GLU A 434 -9.06 -17.24 12.74
C GLU A 434 -7.65 -16.66 12.89
N PHE A 435 -7.14 -16.00 11.85
CA PHE A 435 -5.78 -15.49 11.81
C PHE A 435 -5.68 -14.20 10.99
N THR A 436 -4.65 -13.42 11.26
CA THR A 436 -4.34 -12.19 10.52
C THR A 436 -3.24 -12.43 9.48
N THR A 437 -3.05 -11.48 8.56
CA THR A 437 -1.98 -11.57 7.57
C THR A 437 -0.57 -11.52 8.18
N MET A 438 -0.41 -11.10 9.44
CA MET A 438 0.86 -11.15 10.17
C MET A 438 1.31 -12.59 10.48
N ASP A 439 0.38 -13.52 10.59
CA ASP A 439 0.67 -14.94 10.84
C ASP A 439 1.39 -15.61 9.66
N PHE A 440 1.37 -15.01 8.46
CA PHE A 440 2.12 -15.51 7.31
C PHE A 440 3.64 -15.47 7.51
N PHE A 441 4.18 -14.54 8.30
CA PHE A 441 5.62 -14.46 8.53
C PHE A 441 6.21 -15.77 9.10
N PRO A 442 5.85 -16.24 10.32
CA PRO A 442 6.34 -17.52 10.82
C PRO A 442 5.84 -18.72 10.00
N THR A 443 4.64 -18.66 9.43
CA THR A 443 4.06 -19.73 8.61
C THR A 443 4.87 -19.95 7.33
N THR A 444 5.36 -18.87 6.71
CA THR A 444 6.23 -18.95 5.52
C THR A 444 7.53 -19.69 5.84
N LEU A 445 8.18 -19.38 6.95
CA LEU A 445 9.38 -20.11 7.38
C LEU A 445 9.09 -21.58 7.66
N ALA A 446 7.99 -21.87 8.38
CA ALA A 446 7.57 -23.24 8.66
C ALA A 446 7.30 -24.04 7.36
N SER A 447 6.69 -23.41 6.34
CA SER A 447 6.45 -24.01 5.03
C SER A 447 7.71 -24.37 4.26
N LEU A 448 8.88 -23.86 4.67
CA LEU A 448 10.19 -24.27 4.17
C LEU A 448 10.83 -25.42 4.98
N GLY A 449 10.11 -25.94 5.98
CA GLY A 449 10.61 -26.95 6.92
C GLY A 449 11.48 -26.38 8.04
N VAL A 450 11.43 -25.08 8.25
CA VAL A 450 12.14 -24.41 9.35
C VAL A 450 11.40 -24.65 10.66
N LYS A 451 12.15 -24.98 11.72
CA LYS A 451 11.61 -25.10 13.08
C LYS A 451 11.78 -23.80 13.83
N ILE A 452 10.71 -23.33 14.42
CA ILE A 452 10.64 -22.08 15.18
C ILE A 452 10.33 -22.43 16.64
N GLU A 453 11.24 -22.12 17.56
CA GLU A 453 11.01 -22.36 18.99
C GLU A 453 9.82 -21.51 19.50
N GLY A 454 8.81 -22.14 20.08
CA GLY A 454 7.60 -21.47 20.57
C GLY A 454 6.60 -21.06 19.48
N GLU A 455 6.86 -21.43 18.21
CA GLU A 455 5.94 -21.31 17.05
C GLU A 455 5.46 -19.88 16.75
N ARG A 456 6.17 -18.85 17.24
CA ARG A 456 5.79 -17.44 17.07
C ARG A 456 6.99 -16.57 16.71
N LEU A 457 6.75 -15.58 15.83
CA LEU A 457 7.70 -14.50 15.49
C LEU A 457 6.93 -13.18 15.37
N ALA A 458 7.46 -12.13 15.95
CA ALA A 458 6.78 -10.84 16.07
C ALA A 458 5.37 -11.01 16.66
N LEU A 459 4.32 -10.58 15.98
CA LEU A 459 2.94 -10.80 16.40
C LEU A 459 2.30 -12.04 15.76
N GLY A 460 2.99 -12.68 14.80
CA GLY A 460 2.47 -13.83 14.06
C GLY A 460 2.67 -15.15 14.77
N THR A 461 1.78 -16.10 14.48
CA THR A 461 1.81 -17.50 14.91
C THR A 461 1.97 -18.40 13.70
N ASN A 462 2.80 -19.45 13.78
CA ASN A 462 2.94 -20.47 12.76
C ASN A 462 1.64 -21.29 12.62
N LEU A 463 0.91 -21.12 11.53
CA LEU A 463 -0.38 -21.79 11.30
C LEU A 463 -0.25 -23.30 11.13
N PHE A 464 0.91 -23.83 10.74
CA PHE A 464 1.15 -25.28 10.69
C PHE A 464 1.22 -25.90 12.08
N SER A 465 1.55 -25.14 13.13
CA SER A 465 1.74 -25.66 14.50
C SER A 465 0.44 -26.09 15.18
N GLY A 466 -0.69 -25.52 14.80
CA GLY A 466 -1.96 -25.67 15.50
C GLY A 466 -2.09 -24.85 16.79
N GLU A 467 -1.07 -24.04 17.13
CA GLU A 467 -1.13 -23.10 18.25
C GLU A 467 -2.19 -22.01 18.02
N GLU A 468 -2.74 -21.49 19.09
CA GLU A 468 -3.77 -20.46 19.05
C GLU A 468 -3.18 -19.12 18.59
N THR A 469 -3.79 -18.51 17.57
CA THR A 469 -3.33 -17.22 17.02
C THR A 469 -3.66 -16.05 17.95
N LEU A 470 -3.04 -14.90 17.69
CA LEU A 470 -3.37 -13.67 18.41
C LEU A 470 -4.83 -13.26 18.18
N MET A 471 -5.37 -13.52 16.96
CA MET A 471 -6.75 -13.22 16.62
C MET A 471 -7.73 -14.15 17.32
N GLU A 472 -7.44 -15.44 17.44
CA GLU A 472 -8.29 -16.38 18.21
C GLU A 472 -8.37 -15.99 19.68
N LYS A 473 -7.25 -15.49 20.27
CA LYS A 473 -7.20 -15.06 21.68
C LYS A 473 -7.97 -13.78 21.94
N ASN A 474 -7.90 -12.80 21.06
CA ASN A 474 -8.33 -11.43 21.35
C ASN A 474 -9.48 -10.94 20.47
N GLY A 475 -9.68 -11.56 19.31
CA GLY A 475 -10.61 -11.10 18.27
C GLY A 475 -10.07 -9.90 17.47
N LEU A 476 -10.46 -9.83 16.19
CA LEU A 476 -9.99 -8.80 15.25
C LEU A 476 -10.32 -7.37 15.70
N ALA A 477 -11.51 -7.17 16.27
CA ALA A 477 -11.92 -5.83 16.73
C ALA A 477 -11.03 -5.30 17.86
N THR A 478 -10.60 -6.17 18.79
CA THR A 478 -9.63 -5.79 19.82
C THR A 478 -8.28 -5.48 19.22
N ILE A 479 -7.77 -6.34 18.32
CA ILE A 479 -6.48 -6.13 17.65
C ILE A 479 -6.47 -4.78 16.93
N ASN A 480 -7.49 -4.47 16.14
CA ASN A 480 -7.58 -3.21 15.42
C ASN A 480 -7.56 -2.00 16.35
N LYS A 481 -8.35 -2.05 17.42
CA LYS A 481 -8.38 -0.98 18.42
C LYS A 481 -7.02 -0.77 19.10
N GLU A 482 -6.36 -1.85 19.49
CA GLU A 482 -5.04 -1.79 20.12
C GLU A 482 -3.95 -1.29 19.15
N PHE A 483 -4.03 -1.66 17.86
CA PHE A 483 -3.12 -1.14 16.83
C PHE A 483 -3.37 0.34 16.52
N ASP A 484 -4.60 0.83 16.66
CA ASP A 484 -4.90 2.26 16.49
C ASP A 484 -4.50 3.08 17.72
N SER A 485 -4.23 2.45 18.84
CA SER A 485 -3.69 3.10 20.02
C SER A 485 -2.20 3.44 19.86
N LYS A 486 -1.70 4.38 20.67
CA LYS A 486 -0.28 4.72 20.68
C LYS A 486 0.51 3.62 21.39
N SER A 487 1.57 3.12 20.76
CA SER A 487 2.53 2.21 21.38
C SER A 487 3.93 2.80 21.33
N GLU A 488 4.50 3.14 22.49
CA GLU A 488 5.87 3.64 22.58
C GLU A 488 6.89 2.59 22.15
N PHE A 489 6.61 1.32 22.45
CA PHE A 489 7.41 0.19 22.00
C PHE A 489 7.46 0.11 20.48
N TYR A 490 6.30 0.20 19.81
CA TYR A 490 6.25 0.16 18.33
C TYR A 490 6.91 1.38 17.69
N GLU A 491 6.72 2.57 18.26
CA GLU A 491 7.35 3.79 17.76
C GLU A 491 8.88 3.72 17.82
N HIS A 492 9.44 2.86 18.68
CA HIS A 492 10.89 2.63 18.74
C HIS A 492 11.43 2.06 17.43
N PHE A 493 10.73 1.12 16.82
CA PHE A 493 11.11 0.54 15.53
C PHE A 493 11.18 1.58 14.39
N ALA A 494 10.45 2.67 14.52
CA ALA A 494 10.41 3.77 13.55
C ALA A 494 11.37 4.93 13.90
N LYS A 495 11.92 4.98 15.12
CA LYS A 495 12.74 6.13 15.59
C LYS A 495 14.14 6.17 14.99
N ASP A 496 14.71 5.02 14.63
CA ASP A 496 16.05 4.92 14.06
C ASP A 496 16.05 4.99 12.52
N ILE A 497 14.93 5.44 11.94
CA ILE A 497 14.88 5.77 10.53
C ILE A 497 15.82 6.96 10.29
N VAL A 498 16.99 6.66 9.74
CA VAL A 498 17.93 7.69 9.31
C VAL A 498 17.29 8.44 8.15
N ILE A 499 16.76 9.62 8.43
CA ILE A 499 16.36 10.55 7.38
C ILE A 499 17.67 11.08 6.81
N PRO A 500 17.97 10.89 5.50
CA PRO A 500 19.16 11.50 4.93
C PRO A 500 19.12 12.99 5.19
N GLY A 501 20.24 13.58 5.51
CA GLY A 501 20.34 15.02 5.53
C GLY A 501 19.96 15.55 4.13
N ARG A 502 19.41 16.74 4.08
CA ARG A 502 18.92 17.35 2.84
C ARG A 502 19.50 18.73 2.60
N PHE A 503 19.69 19.05 1.33
CA PHE A 503 19.97 20.42 0.93
C PHE A 503 18.67 21.23 0.85
N PHE A 504 18.70 22.46 1.28
CA PHE A 504 17.69 23.46 1.01
C PHE A 504 18.33 24.82 0.75
N GLU A 505 17.66 25.65 -0.02
CA GLU A 505 18.09 26.96 -0.41
C GLU A 505 17.19 28.02 0.22
N ASP A 506 17.79 29.03 0.81
CA ASP A 506 17.10 30.24 1.28
C ASP A 506 17.68 31.49 0.60
N ASP A 507 17.24 32.66 1.01
CA ASP A 507 17.68 33.94 0.43
C ASP A 507 19.20 34.20 0.54
N LYS A 508 19.93 33.41 1.36
CA LYS A 508 21.37 33.54 1.58
C LYS A 508 22.22 32.47 0.91
N GLY A 509 21.60 31.34 0.53
CA GLY A 509 22.30 30.24 -0.16
C GLY A 509 21.87 28.86 0.29
N TRP A 510 22.66 27.87 -0.08
CA TRP A 510 22.41 26.45 0.18
C TRP A 510 22.92 26.05 1.57
N ARG A 511 22.11 25.28 2.30
CA ARG A 511 22.45 24.67 3.59
C ARG A 511 22.19 23.18 3.54
N TYR A 512 22.84 22.42 4.41
CA TYR A 512 22.57 20.99 4.58
C TYR A 512 22.09 20.72 6.01
N GLU A 513 20.88 20.23 6.13
CA GLU A 513 20.27 19.76 7.37
C GLU A 513 20.61 18.29 7.57
N ASN A 514 21.24 17.95 8.69
CA ASN A 514 21.50 16.56 9.06
C ASN A 514 20.21 15.81 9.40
N SER A 515 20.30 14.48 9.50
CA SER A 515 19.19 13.60 9.90
C SER A 515 18.55 13.95 11.25
N ASP A 516 19.32 14.53 12.16
CA ASP A 516 18.86 14.97 13.49
C ASP A 516 18.28 16.40 13.53
N GLY A 517 18.13 17.05 12.38
CA GLY A 517 17.64 18.41 12.24
C GLY A 517 18.70 19.50 12.52
N SER A 518 19.94 19.12 12.84
CA SER A 518 21.04 20.07 12.97
C SER A 518 21.58 20.49 11.59
N TYR A 519 22.20 21.67 11.50
CA TYR A 519 22.86 22.09 10.27
C TYR A 519 24.35 21.79 10.33
N VAL A 520 24.90 21.38 9.17
CA VAL A 520 26.35 21.27 9.00
C VAL A 520 26.94 22.69 9.03
N THR A 521 27.84 22.96 9.96
CA THR A 521 28.42 24.31 10.16
C THR A 521 29.92 24.20 10.36
N ASN A 522 30.68 25.06 9.66
CA ASN A 522 32.12 25.18 9.79
C ASN A 522 32.89 23.86 9.64
N GLU A 523 32.38 22.96 8.78
CA GLU A 523 33.00 21.66 8.49
C GLU A 523 32.79 21.26 7.03
N SER A 524 33.52 20.22 6.61
CA SER A 524 33.36 19.59 5.30
C SER A 524 32.65 18.26 5.47
N LYS A 525 31.65 18.01 4.63
CA LYS A 525 30.83 16.79 4.67
C LYS A 525 30.79 16.11 3.30
N GLU A 526 31.10 14.84 3.28
CA GLU A 526 30.94 13.99 2.09
C GLU A 526 29.46 13.60 1.96
N ILE A 527 28.85 13.89 0.80
CA ILE A 527 27.45 13.60 0.50
C ILE A 527 27.40 13.08 -0.94
N GLY A 528 27.08 11.81 -1.09
CA GLY A 528 27.18 11.11 -2.37
C GLY A 528 28.66 11.00 -2.82
N ASN A 529 28.94 11.48 -4.03
CA ASN A 529 30.29 11.49 -4.61
C ASN A 529 30.96 12.87 -4.56
N ARG A 530 30.54 13.74 -3.61
CA ARG A 530 31.06 15.10 -3.46
C ARG A 530 31.34 15.45 -2.00
N ILE A 531 32.38 16.24 -1.78
CA ILE A 531 32.68 16.85 -0.49
C ILE A 531 32.22 18.29 -0.56
N TYR A 532 31.31 18.66 0.33
CA TYR A 532 30.76 20.01 0.46
C TYR A 532 31.39 20.70 1.66
N HIS A 533 31.72 21.99 1.50
CA HIS A 533 32.31 22.82 2.53
C HIS A 533 31.28 23.85 2.99
N PHE A 534 31.07 23.94 4.30
CA PHE A 534 30.07 24.82 4.90
C PHE A 534 30.73 25.83 5.82
N ASP A 535 30.27 27.09 5.77
CA ASP A 535 30.71 28.16 6.64
C ASP A 535 30.19 28.05 8.09
N ALA A 536 30.55 29.00 8.95
CA ALA A 536 30.16 29.01 10.35
C ALA A 536 28.63 29.21 10.56
N ASP A 537 27.94 29.79 9.59
CA ASP A 537 26.49 29.99 9.58
C ASP A 537 25.74 28.82 8.92
N GLY A 538 26.47 27.80 8.39
CA GLY A 538 25.96 26.61 7.77
C GLY A 538 25.62 26.74 6.29
N TYR A 539 26.11 27.78 5.61
CA TYR A 539 25.92 27.92 4.17
C TYR A 539 27.05 27.25 3.39
N MET A 540 26.70 26.62 2.29
CA MET A 540 27.64 25.96 1.40
C MET A 540 28.53 27.01 0.70
N GLU A 541 29.82 26.95 0.93
CA GLU A 541 30.82 27.82 0.28
C GLU A 541 31.32 27.21 -1.05
N SER A 542 31.52 25.89 -1.08
CA SER A 542 32.05 25.18 -2.27
C SER A 542 31.80 23.69 -2.17
N PHE A 543 32.04 22.98 -3.26
CA PHE A 543 32.12 21.53 -3.27
C PHE A 543 33.21 21.03 -4.22
N GLU A 544 33.72 19.84 -4.00
CA GLU A 544 34.65 19.12 -4.87
C GLU A 544 34.16 17.69 -5.13
N GLU A 545 34.48 17.14 -6.32
CA GLU A 545 34.12 15.75 -6.63
C GLU A 545 35.17 14.81 -6.01
N VAL A 546 34.69 13.76 -5.34
CA VAL A 546 35.56 12.68 -4.86
C VAL A 546 36.03 11.91 -6.09
N ASN A 547 37.33 12.09 -6.46
CA ASN A 547 37.92 11.34 -7.56
C ASN A 547 37.92 9.83 -7.19
N GLY A 548 36.96 9.07 -7.74
CA GLY A 548 37.01 7.63 -7.70
C GLY A 548 38.13 7.11 -8.59
N GLU A 549 39.06 6.33 -8.01
CA GLU A 549 39.90 5.40 -8.78
C GLU A 549 39.06 4.25 -9.32
#